data_bcd66ad23efecea365902a5838e613cc
#
_entry.id   bcd66ad23efecea365902a5838e613cc
#
_cell.length_a   1.000
_cell.length_b   1.000
_cell.length_c   1.000
_cell.angle_alpha   90.00
_cell.angle_beta   90.00
_cell.angle_gamma   90.00
#
_symmetry.space_group_name_H-M   'P 1'
#
loop_
_entity.id
_entity.type
_entity.pdbx_description
1 polymer ?
#
loop_
_entity_poly.entity_id
_entity_poly.type
_entity_poly.pdbx_seq_one_letter_code
_entity_poly.pdbx_strand_id
1 'polypeptide(L)'
;MNSGSRQNRLNAYEVKELMAQKPDTILIDLLPPEHFTKVHLPGAKNSCVFMVSFIDDVAKNVPNKDAEIVVYGSSSHSRDVMAALEKLDREGYGNVHFLEGGIAAWREAGYPTEGTGTDQPDDPQTRLRIEDGVYVVDTGAGRVEWIGRNPTTRHHGTVKIAKGQFKVETGMISGTFEMDMNTIHNINLEGDELHPVLEQHLRSDDFFFVKLFPKAVFTITEGKPKDPAWLTSPNYSVKGKLSLRGVSAPLEFDATVNKAEKNRLAIESHFDVDRTQWNVIYGSTRFFEHLGMHKVFDLISIQVNLVADKQ
;
A
#
# COMPACT_ATOMS: atom_id res chain seq x y z
N MET A 1 3.52 23.01 36.11
CA MET A 1 4.94 23.40 36.05
C MET A 1 5.57 22.52 35.00
N ASN A 2 5.81 23.06 33.81
CA ASN A 2 6.47 22.34 32.73
C ASN A 2 7.94 22.13 33.10
N SER A 3 8.30 20.93 33.53
CA SER A 3 9.69 20.49 33.46
C SER A 3 9.96 20.18 31.98
N GLY A 4 10.49 21.16 31.27
CA GLY A 4 10.84 20.95 29.87
C GLY A 4 11.80 19.77 29.76
N SER A 5 11.34 18.71 29.09
CA SER A 5 12.22 17.59 28.70
C SER A 5 13.39 18.16 27.92
N ARG A 6 14.61 17.86 28.37
CA ARG A 6 15.83 18.24 27.61
C ARG A 6 16.00 17.27 26.46
N GLN A 7 15.34 17.57 25.39
CA GLN A 7 15.56 16.89 24.09
C GLN A 7 16.77 17.55 23.43
N ASN A 8 17.94 16.93 23.51
CA ASN A 8 19.13 17.44 22.85
C ASN A 8 19.39 16.67 21.56
N ARG A 9 19.55 17.42 20.48
CA ARG A 9 20.04 16.92 19.20
C ARG A 9 21.54 16.73 19.30
N LEU A 10 22.04 15.55 18.96
CA LEU A 10 23.45 15.19 18.99
C LEU A 10 23.87 14.68 17.59
N ASN A 11 25.02 15.10 17.11
CA ASN A 11 25.62 14.50 15.93
C ASN A 11 26.34 13.16 16.30
N ALA A 12 26.82 12.43 15.30
CA ALA A 12 27.42 11.11 15.51
C ALA A 12 28.67 11.14 16.42
N TYR A 13 29.47 12.21 16.33
CA TYR A 13 30.63 12.39 17.21
C TYR A 13 30.19 12.63 18.66
N GLU A 14 29.22 13.50 18.87
CA GLU A 14 28.70 13.82 20.22
C GLU A 14 28.03 12.60 20.87
N VAL A 15 27.31 11.77 20.10
CA VAL A 15 26.77 10.51 20.64
C VAL A 15 27.88 9.58 21.08
N LYS A 16 28.95 9.43 20.28
CA LYS A 16 30.12 8.61 20.63
C LYS A 16 30.82 9.10 21.89
N GLU A 17 31.01 10.42 22.02
CA GLU A 17 31.57 11.05 23.20
C GLU A 17 30.69 10.84 24.43
N LEU A 18 29.35 11.00 24.28
CA LEU A 18 28.39 10.76 25.36
C LEU A 18 28.49 9.34 25.88
N MET A 19 28.49 8.34 24.96
CA MET A 19 28.65 6.93 25.33
C MET A 19 29.99 6.63 26.07
N ALA A 20 31.05 7.31 25.66
CA ALA A 20 32.36 7.15 26.33
C ALA A 20 32.38 7.78 27.72
N GLN A 21 31.73 8.93 27.91
CA GLN A 21 31.66 9.66 29.19
C GLN A 21 30.60 9.06 30.14
N LYS A 22 29.52 8.51 29.60
CA LYS A 22 28.40 7.90 30.33
C LYS A 22 28.13 6.48 29.77
N PRO A 23 28.88 5.46 30.23
CA PRO A 23 28.74 4.09 29.73
C PRO A 23 27.34 3.47 29.92
N ASP A 24 26.55 4.01 30.87
CA ASP A 24 25.18 3.55 31.14
C ASP A 24 24.14 4.18 30.19
N THR A 25 24.56 4.99 29.21
CA THR A 25 23.68 5.56 28.20
C THR A 25 23.06 4.44 27.36
N ILE A 26 21.73 4.44 27.23
CA ILE A 26 21.00 3.43 26.50
C ILE A 26 20.71 3.93 25.09
N LEU A 27 21.17 3.18 24.09
CA LEU A 27 20.83 3.42 22.70
C LEU A 27 19.58 2.66 22.31
N ILE A 28 18.61 3.36 21.71
CA ILE A 28 17.35 2.77 21.22
C ILE A 28 17.24 2.99 19.71
N ASP A 29 17.23 1.87 19.00
CA ASP A 29 16.92 1.82 17.58
C ASP A 29 15.39 1.84 17.39
N LEU A 30 14.89 2.78 16.59
CA LEU A 30 13.47 3.00 16.37
C LEU A 30 12.94 2.28 15.13
N LEU A 31 13.80 1.62 14.36
CA LEU A 31 13.46 1.01 13.07
C LEU A 31 12.83 -0.38 13.25
N PRO A 32 12.21 -0.93 12.19
CA PRO A 32 11.66 -2.28 12.24
C PRO A 32 12.70 -3.34 12.63
N PRO A 33 12.31 -4.43 13.33
CA PRO A 33 13.21 -5.49 13.75
C PRO A 33 14.04 -6.11 12.63
N GLU A 34 13.47 -6.17 11.42
CA GLU A 34 14.15 -6.68 10.22
C GLU A 34 15.31 -5.76 9.79
N HIS A 35 15.14 -4.44 9.96
CA HIS A 35 16.21 -3.47 9.72
C HIS A 35 17.27 -3.56 10.83
N PHE A 36 16.84 -3.57 12.08
CA PHE A 36 17.73 -3.71 13.24
C PHE A 36 18.62 -4.96 13.13
N THR A 37 18.05 -6.10 12.74
CA THR A 37 18.80 -7.35 12.55
C THR A 37 19.90 -7.20 11.49
N LYS A 38 19.65 -6.40 10.45
CA LYS A 38 20.61 -6.18 9.38
C LYS A 38 21.71 -5.19 9.77
N VAL A 39 21.31 -4.08 10.39
CA VAL A 39 22.24 -3.01 10.73
C VAL A 39 21.71 -2.16 11.87
N HIS A 40 22.54 -1.94 12.90
CA HIS A 40 22.23 -1.06 14.04
C HIS A 40 23.53 -0.54 14.68
N LEU A 41 23.43 0.46 15.55
CA LEU A 41 24.56 0.97 16.31
C LEU A 41 25.01 -0.07 17.36
N PRO A 42 26.33 -0.17 17.63
CA PRO A 42 26.86 -1.14 18.60
C PRO A 42 26.20 -1.00 19.98
N GLY A 43 25.71 -2.15 20.50
CA GLY A 43 25.04 -2.21 21.79
C GLY A 43 23.66 -1.61 21.86
N ALA A 44 23.06 -1.18 20.75
CA ALA A 44 21.71 -0.64 20.73
C ALA A 44 20.66 -1.73 21.02
N LYS A 45 19.54 -1.29 21.61
CA LYS A 45 18.34 -2.12 21.79
C LYS A 45 17.26 -1.67 20.82
N ASN A 46 16.48 -2.61 20.29
CA ASN A 46 15.40 -2.27 19.39
C ASN A 46 14.09 -1.98 20.13
N SER A 47 13.46 -0.88 19.78
CA SER A 47 12.07 -0.55 20.13
C SER A 47 11.44 0.16 18.93
N CYS A 48 10.77 -0.59 18.08
CA CYS A 48 10.25 -0.07 16.81
C CYS A 48 9.10 0.93 17.04
N VAL A 49 9.27 2.17 16.59
CA VAL A 49 8.30 3.27 16.79
C VAL A 49 6.96 3.03 16.10
N PHE A 50 6.92 2.16 15.09
CA PHE A 50 5.73 1.81 14.31
C PHE A 50 4.89 0.70 14.95
N MET A 51 5.41 0.03 15.98
CA MET A 51 4.68 -1.01 16.70
C MET A 51 3.74 -0.40 17.75
N VAL A 52 2.58 -1.02 17.95
CA VAL A 52 1.65 -0.64 19.02
C VAL A 52 2.30 -0.82 20.40
N SER A 53 3.18 -1.83 20.54
CA SER A 53 3.95 -2.14 21.74
C SER A 53 5.13 -1.21 22.01
N PHE A 54 5.38 -0.17 21.20
CA PHE A 54 6.56 0.67 21.28
C PHE A 54 6.92 1.10 22.71
N ILE A 55 5.95 1.64 23.44
CA ILE A 55 6.17 2.13 24.80
C ILE A 55 6.46 0.99 25.77
N ASP A 56 5.78 -0.13 25.64
CA ASP A 56 6.04 -1.33 26.47
C ASP A 56 7.45 -1.90 26.21
N ASP A 57 7.89 -1.86 24.96
CA ASP A 57 9.22 -2.32 24.58
C ASP A 57 10.30 -1.36 25.06
N VAL A 58 10.06 -0.05 25.02
CA VAL A 58 10.94 0.93 25.66
C VAL A 58 11.01 0.71 27.16
N ALA A 59 9.88 0.50 27.84
CA ALA A 59 9.84 0.28 29.29
C ALA A 59 10.62 -0.98 29.72
N LYS A 60 10.61 -2.04 28.89
CA LYS A 60 11.45 -3.23 29.12
C LYS A 60 12.94 -2.93 28.94
N ASN A 61 13.29 -2.16 27.92
CA ASN A 61 14.67 -1.81 27.59
C ASN A 61 15.27 -0.75 28.53
N VAL A 62 14.40 0.16 29.04
CA VAL A 62 14.72 1.32 29.86
C VAL A 62 13.73 1.40 31.04
N PRO A 63 13.86 0.57 32.08
CA PRO A 63 12.95 0.57 33.23
C PRO A 63 12.97 1.86 34.05
N ASN A 64 14.13 2.55 34.07
CA ASN A 64 14.29 3.81 34.76
C ASN A 64 14.01 4.98 33.80
N LYS A 65 12.96 5.74 34.03
CA LYS A 65 12.57 6.89 33.18
C LYS A 65 13.53 8.09 33.27
N ASP A 66 14.39 8.12 34.29
CA ASP A 66 15.44 9.14 34.44
C ASP A 66 16.77 8.74 33.77
N ALA A 67 16.83 7.54 33.16
CA ALA A 67 18.02 7.09 32.47
C ALA A 67 18.35 7.99 31.27
N GLU A 68 19.65 8.09 30.96
CA GLU A 68 20.11 8.77 29.76
C GLU A 68 19.84 7.90 28.53
N ILE A 69 19.06 8.40 27.59
CA ILE A 69 18.65 7.65 26.40
C ILE A 69 19.09 8.43 25.16
N VAL A 70 19.63 7.72 24.18
CA VAL A 70 19.78 8.24 22.81
C VAL A 70 18.93 7.40 21.88
N VAL A 71 17.96 8.02 21.24
CA VAL A 71 17.15 7.37 20.21
C VAL A 71 17.70 7.70 18.82
N TYR A 72 17.56 6.78 17.89
CA TYR A 72 17.91 7.06 16.50
C TYR A 72 17.01 6.31 15.52
N GLY A 73 16.78 6.94 14.38
CA GLY A 73 16.03 6.38 13.26
C GLY A 73 16.92 6.21 12.02
N SER A 74 16.31 6.22 10.84
CA SER A 74 17.01 5.95 9.59
C SER A 74 17.89 7.10 9.11
N SER A 75 17.32 8.31 8.97
CA SER A 75 18.01 9.47 8.39
C SER A 75 17.33 10.79 8.75
N SER A 76 17.93 11.91 8.34
CA SER A 76 17.33 13.26 8.49
C SER A 76 16.02 13.45 7.70
N HIS A 77 15.71 12.61 6.73
CA HIS A 77 14.47 12.66 5.93
C HIS A 77 13.31 11.91 6.56
N SER A 78 13.58 11.06 7.56
CA SER A 78 12.56 10.30 8.27
C SER A 78 12.01 11.06 9.48
N ARG A 79 10.78 10.76 9.86
CA ARG A 79 10.13 11.33 11.05
C ARG A 79 10.00 10.34 12.20
N ASP A 80 10.64 9.20 12.12
CA ASP A 80 10.65 8.17 13.14
C ASP A 80 11.09 8.72 14.52
N VAL A 81 12.17 9.48 14.56
CA VAL A 81 12.67 10.13 15.78
C VAL A 81 11.64 11.08 16.37
N MET A 82 11.02 11.96 15.55
CA MET A 82 10.04 12.93 16.05
C MET A 82 8.81 12.21 16.64
N ALA A 83 8.34 11.16 15.97
CA ALA A 83 7.24 10.33 16.48
C ALA A 83 7.59 9.63 17.80
N ALA A 84 8.83 9.19 17.98
CA ALA A 84 9.31 8.58 19.21
C ALA A 84 9.40 9.60 20.35
N LEU A 85 9.99 10.77 20.10
CA LEU A 85 10.15 11.83 21.11
C LEU A 85 8.81 12.27 21.70
N GLU A 86 7.78 12.47 20.86
CA GLU A 86 6.43 12.80 21.33
C GLU A 86 5.81 11.71 22.23
N LYS A 87 6.04 10.43 21.90
CA LYS A 87 5.55 9.31 22.71
C LYS A 87 6.29 9.19 24.04
N LEU A 88 7.62 9.34 24.01
CA LEU A 88 8.47 9.23 25.19
C LEU A 88 8.25 10.39 26.18
N ASP A 89 8.06 11.61 25.69
CA ASP A 89 7.74 12.78 26.50
C ASP A 89 6.41 12.59 27.26
N ARG A 90 5.37 12.10 26.58
CA ARG A 90 4.07 11.78 27.22
C ARG A 90 4.18 10.73 28.31
N GLU A 91 5.10 9.79 28.14
CA GLU A 91 5.35 8.73 29.13
C GLU A 91 6.30 9.15 30.26
N GLY A 92 6.83 10.37 30.20
CA GLY A 92 7.65 10.96 31.27
C GLY A 92 9.12 10.54 31.24
N TYR A 93 9.66 10.14 30.09
CA TYR A 93 11.12 10.00 29.90
C TYR A 93 11.74 11.39 29.76
N GLY A 94 12.51 11.84 30.76
CA GLY A 94 13.00 13.21 30.86
C GLY A 94 14.36 13.48 30.20
N ASN A 95 15.19 12.44 30.01
CA ASN A 95 16.58 12.58 29.53
C ASN A 95 16.74 11.85 28.18
N VAL A 96 16.00 12.32 27.16
CA VAL A 96 16.02 11.71 25.84
C VAL A 96 16.76 12.62 24.86
N HIS A 97 17.85 12.11 24.30
CA HIS A 97 18.60 12.71 23.21
C HIS A 97 18.28 11.97 21.90
N PHE A 98 18.64 12.56 20.77
CA PHE A 98 18.53 11.85 19.50
C PHE A 98 19.73 12.09 18.60
N LEU A 99 20.12 11.04 17.87
CA LEU A 99 21.16 11.11 16.85
C LEU A 99 20.62 11.82 15.60
N GLU A 100 21.15 13.00 15.30
CA GLU A 100 20.85 13.71 14.08
C GLU A 100 21.29 12.93 12.85
N GLY A 101 20.39 12.82 11.87
CA GLY A 101 20.63 12.07 10.64
C GLY A 101 20.60 10.55 10.82
N GLY A 102 20.31 10.05 12.04
CA GLY A 102 20.09 8.64 12.32
C GLY A 102 21.28 7.74 11.97
N ILE A 103 20.98 6.47 11.69
CA ILE A 103 22.02 5.48 11.33
C ILE A 103 22.78 5.87 10.05
N ALA A 104 22.15 6.61 9.13
CA ALA A 104 22.81 7.08 7.91
C ALA A 104 23.98 8.01 8.25
N ALA A 105 23.79 9.01 9.14
CA ALA A 105 24.85 9.92 9.56
C ALA A 105 25.95 9.21 10.38
N TRP A 106 25.59 8.19 11.18
CA TRP A 106 26.56 7.37 11.90
C TRP A 106 27.51 6.63 10.94
N ARG A 107 26.95 6.04 9.90
CA ARG A 107 27.72 5.34 8.86
C ARG A 107 28.56 6.31 8.02
N GLU A 108 28.00 7.47 7.67
CA GLU A 108 28.73 8.54 6.93
C GLU A 108 29.93 9.03 7.73
N ALA A 109 29.84 9.09 9.06
CA ALA A 109 30.95 9.43 9.95
C ALA A 109 32.00 8.31 10.05
N GLY A 110 31.81 7.15 9.39
CA GLY A 110 32.74 6.03 9.38
C GLY A 110 32.75 5.23 10.68
N TYR A 111 31.71 5.32 11.50
CA TYR A 111 31.63 4.56 12.74
C TYR A 111 31.10 3.13 12.53
N PRO A 112 31.54 2.15 13.35
CA PRO A 112 31.14 0.76 13.20
C PRO A 112 29.64 0.56 13.45
N THR A 113 29.08 -0.43 12.79
CA THR A 113 27.71 -0.91 12.99
C THR A 113 27.75 -2.43 13.26
N GLU A 114 26.70 -2.95 13.88
CA GLU A 114 26.47 -4.38 14.12
C GLU A 114 25.29 -4.87 13.28
N GLY A 115 25.21 -6.20 13.09
CA GLY A 115 24.14 -6.87 12.35
C GLY A 115 24.65 -7.77 11.24
N THR A 116 23.73 -8.37 10.48
CA THR A 116 24.03 -9.37 9.44
C THR A 116 24.32 -8.78 8.06
N GLY A 117 24.07 -7.49 7.86
CA GLY A 117 24.14 -6.78 6.56
C GLY A 117 24.88 -5.45 6.65
N THR A 118 25.88 -5.32 7.50
CA THR A 118 26.62 -4.07 7.76
C THR A 118 27.29 -3.47 6.52
N ASP A 119 27.67 -4.30 5.54
CA ASP A 119 28.33 -3.87 4.30
C ASP A 119 27.34 -3.48 3.19
N GLN A 120 26.04 -3.68 3.41
CA GLN A 120 25.03 -3.36 2.41
C GLN A 120 24.65 -1.86 2.47
N PRO A 121 24.41 -1.23 1.32
CA PRO A 121 23.89 0.14 1.30
C PRO A 121 22.50 0.19 1.97
N ASP A 122 22.28 1.26 2.71
CA ASP A 122 20.96 1.53 3.31
C ASP A 122 19.99 1.96 2.20
N ASP A 123 18.98 1.13 1.95
CA ASP A 123 17.90 1.46 1.01
C ASP A 123 16.65 1.82 1.81
N PRO A 124 16.24 3.11 1.83
CA PRO A 124 15.08 3.55 2.59
C PRO A 124 13.74 2.99 2.08
N GLN A 125 13.72 2.27 0.96
CA GLN A 125 12.52 1.62 0.39
C GLN A 125 11.30 2.54 0.32
N THR A 126 11.51 3.80 -0.03
CA THR A 126 10.43 4.81 -0.12
C THR A 126 9.89 4.97 -1.53
N ARG A 127 10.62 4.49 -2.52
CA ARG A 127 10.31 4.62 -3.96
C ARG A 127 10.22 3.26 -4.61
N LEU A 128 9.27 3.15 -5.53
CA LEU A 128 9.13 1.93 -6.32
C LEU A 128 10.32 1.75 -7.25
N ARG A 129 10.91 0.54 -7.21
CA ARG A 129 11.88 0.03 -8.18
C ARG A 129 11.38 -1.29 -8.70
N ILE A 130 10.91 -1.29 -9.92
CA ILE A 130 10.38 -2.48 -10.60
C ILE A 130 11.40 -2.97 -11.62
N GLU A 131 11.58 -4.27 -11.70
CA GLU A 131 12.49 -4.89 -12.65
C GLU A 131 11.78 -5.11 -13.99
N ASP A 132 12.50 -4.91 -15.09
CA ASP A 132 12.01 -5.26 -16.41
C ASP A 132 11.77 -6.76 -16.52
N GLY A 133 10.74 -7.15 -17.25
CA GLY A 133 10.38 -8.55 -17.44
C GLY A 133 8.89 -8.73 -17.72
N VAL A 134 8.51 -10.00 -17.82
CA VAL A 134 7.12 -10.43 -17.99
C VAL A 134 6.60 -10.89 -16.65
N TYR A 135 5.41 -10.43 -16.28
CA TYR A 135 4.72 -10.76 -15.04
C TYR A 135 3.39 -11.41 -15.35
N VAL A 136 3.11 -12.53 -14.70
CA VAL A 136 1.85 -13.28 -14.84
C VAL A 136 1.05 -13.17 -13.56
N VAL A 137 -0.22 -12.84 -13.70
CA VAL A 137 -1.14 -12.67 -12.56
C VAL A 137 -1.42 -14.02 -11.91
N ASP A 138 -1.28 -14.06 -10.60
CA ASP A 138 -1.80 -15.14 -9.76
C ASP A 138 -3.33 -14.99 -9.66
N THR A 139 -4.06 -15.76 -10.46
CA THR A 139 -5.53 -15.69 -10.53
C THR A 139 -6.23 -16.20 -9.28
N GLY A 140 -5.52 -16.92 -8.42
CA GLY A 140 -6.02 -17.38 -7.12
C GLY A 140 -5.94 -16.30 -6.03
N ALA A 141 -4.95 -15.43 -6.11
CA ALA A 141 -4.76 -14.33 -5.16
C ALA A 141 -5.37 -13.00 -5.66
N GLY A 142 -5.51 -12.83 -6.99
CA GLY A 142 -6.07 -11.61 -7.59
C GLY A 142 -7.60 -11.60 -7.58
N ARG A 143 -8.18 -10.40 -7.42
CA ARG A 143 -9.63 -10.19 -7.50
C ARG A 143 -9.98 -8.80 -8.01
N VAL A 144 -11.14 -8.71 -8.64
CA VAL A 144 -11.81 -7.45 -9.00
C VAL A 144 -13.10 -7.37 -8.17
N GLU A 145 -13.22 -6.31 -7.40
CA GLU A 145 -14.42 -6.00 -6.61
C GLU A 145 -15.22 -4.89 -7.31
N TRP A 146 -16.54 -4.95 -7.20
CA TRP A 146 -17.43 -3.95 -7.76
C TRP A 146 -18.46 -3.47 -6.72
N ILE A 147 -18.84 -2.20 -6.80
CA ILE A 147 -19.91 -1.60 -6.00
C ILE A 147 -20.85 -0.86 -6.94
N GLY A 148 -22.08 -1.39 -7.07
CA GLY A 148 -23.21 -0.72 -7.73
C GLY A 148 -24.09 -0.04 -6.69
N ARG A 149 -24.71 1.07 -7.06
CA ARG A 149 -25.55 1.88 -6.15
C ARG A 149 -26.84 2.29 -6.81
N ASN A 150 -27.86 2.45 -5.97
CA ASN A 150 -29.09 3.15 -6.31
C ASN A 150 -29.34 4.25 -5.24
N PRO A 151 -30.44 5.05 -5.31
CA PRO A 151 -30.65 6.13 -4.34
C PRO A 151 -30.71 5.71 -2.87
N THR A 152 -31.04 4.45 -2.54
CA THR A 152 -31.29 4.00 -1.18
C THR A 152 -30.39 2.86 -0.73
N THR A 153 -29.80 2.11 -1.65
CA THR A 153 -29.01 0.92 -1.36
C THR A 153 -27.73 0.84 -2.19
N ARG A 154 -26.84 -0.04 -1.76
CA ARG A 154 -25.66 -0.46 -2.53
C ARG A 154 -25.57 -1.97 -2.56
N HIS A 155 -25.12 -2.49 -3.67
CA HIS A 155 -24.73 -3.88 -3.82
C HIS A 155 -23.24 -3.95 -4.15
N HIS A 156 -22.55 -4.96 -3.63
CA HIS A 156 -21.15 -5.17 -3.91
C HIS A 156 -20.81 -6.66 -4.05
N GLY A 157 -19.77 -6.92 -4.76
CA GLY A 157 -19.38 -8.28 -5.03
C GLY A 157 -18.06 -8.37 -5.78
N THR A 158 -17.81 -9.51 -6.42
CA THR A 158 -16.56 -9.82 -7.10
C THR A 158 -16.76 -10.35 -8.50
N VAL A 159 -15.70 -10.26 -9.30
CA VAL A 159 -15.52 -10.98 -10.56
C VAL A 159 -14.11 -11.58 -10.56
N LYS A 160 -13.97 -12.86 -10.96
CA LYS A 160 -12.66 -13.52 -10.99
C LYS A 160 -11.87 -13.13 -12.23
N ILE A 161 -10.56 -13.02 -12.04
CA ILE A 161 -9.61 -12.88 -13.13
C ILE A 161 -9.36 -14.27 -13.70
N ALA A 162 -9.64 -14.45 -14.99
CA ALA A 162 -9.39 -15.71 -15.69
C ALA A 162 -7.92 -15.86 -16.08
N LYS A 163 -7.30 -14.76 -16.49
CA LYS A 163 -5.87 -14.66 -16.81
C LYS A 163 -5.43 -13.21 -16.87
N GLY A 164 -4.15 -12.98 -16.66
CA GLY A 164 -3.53 -11.66 -16.80
C GLY A 164 -2.04 -11.79 -16.98
N GLN A 165 -1.50 -10.94 -17.85
CA GLN A 165 -0.07 -10.85 -18.10
C GLN A 165 0.27 -9.42 -18.48
N PHE A 166 1.40 -8.93 -17.96
CA PHE A 166 1.94 -7.64 -18.37
C PHE A 166 3.46 -7.69 -18.47
N LYS A 167 3.99 -6.83 -19.34
CA LYS A 167 5.42 -6.61 -19.52
C LYS A 167 5.79 -5.28 -18.86
N VAL A 168 6.91 -5.29 -18.15
CA VAL A 168 7.61 -4.08 -17.71
C VAL A 168 8.82 -3.90 -18.59
N GLU A 169 8.98 -2.72 -19.19
CA GLU A 169 10.10 -2.35 -20.03
C GLU A 169 10.48 -0.90 -19.77
N THR A 170 11.69 -0.68 -19.26
CA THR A 170 12.15 0.65 -18.80
C THR A 170 11.16 1.35 -17.83
N GLY A 171 10.54 0.55 -16.96
CA GLY A 171 9.53 1.01 -16.01
C GLY A 171 8.13 1.23 -16.60
N MET A 172 7.95 1.16 -17.92
CA MET A 172 6.62 1.25 -18.56
C MET A 172 5.93 -0.10 -18.52
N ILE A 173 4.60 -0.08 -18.32
CA ILE A 173 3.77 -1.29 -18.24
C ILE A 173 2.84 -1.35 -19.45
N SER A 174 2.79 -2.53 -20.09
CA SER A 174 1.79 -2.89 -21.10
C SER A 174 1.32 -4.33 -20.86
N GLY A 175 0.07 -4.65 -21.20
CA GLY A 175 -0.44 -6.00 -20.95
C GLY A 175 -1.93 -6.16 -21.13
N THR A 176 -2.43 -7.34 -20.76
CA THR A 176 -3.85 -7.69 -20.92
C THR A 176 -4.34 -8.52 -19.75
N PHE A 177 -5.57 -8.23 -19.30
CA PHE A 177 -6.28 -8.92 -18.24
C PHE A 177 -7.66 -9.34 -18.74
N GLU A 178 -8.04 -10.57 -18.45
CA GLU A 178 -9.34 -11.13 -18.80
C GLU A 178 -10.08 -11.52 -17.53
N MET A 179 -11.29 -10.99 -17.34
CA MET A 179 -12.22 -11.34 -16.27
C MET A 179 -13.28 -12.29 -16.83
N ASP A 180 -13.64 -13.31 -16.06
CA ASP A 180 -14.75 -14.23 -16.40
C ASP A 180 -16.06 -13.70 -15.82
N MET A 181 -16.90 -13.13 -16.67
CA MET A 181 -18.17 -12.53 -16.28
C MET A 181 -19.19 -13.56 -15.78
N ASN A 182 -19.01 -14.86 -16.05
CA ASN A 182 -19.85 -15.92 -15.45
C ASN A 182 -19.63 -16.03 -13.94
N THR A 183 -18.50 -15.51 -13.44
CA THR A 183 -18.14 -15.54 -12.00
C THR A 183 -18.62 -14.31 -11.24
N ILE A 184 -19.42 -13.43 -11.89
CA ILE A 184 -19.97 -12.28 -11.17
C ILE A 184 -20.79 -12.77 -9.98
N HIS A 185 -20.42 -12.28 -8.82
CA HIS A 185 -20.95 -12.74 -7.53
C HIS A 185 -21.26 -11.54 -6.65
N ASN A 186 -22.43 -11.59 -5.98
CA ASN A 186 -22.86 -10.58 -5.04
C ASN A 186 -22.62 -11.08 -3.60
N ILE A 187 -21.91 -10.31 -2.80
CA ILE A 187 -21.54 -10.70 -1.43
C ILE A 187 -22.62 -10.26 -0.43
N ASN A 188 -23.12 -9.03 -0.53
CA ASN A 188 -23.96 -8.45 0.52
C ASN A 188 -25.37 -9.05 0.63
N LEU A 189 -25.81 -9.85 -0.33
CA LEU A 189 -27.07 -10.57 -0.28
C LEU A 189 -26.89 -12.09 -0.07
N GLU A 190 -25.68 -12.57 0.25
CA GLU A 190 -25.49 -13.98 0.56
C GLU A 190 -26.45 -14.43 1.66
N GLY A 191 -27.22 -15.50 1.39
CA GLY A 191 -28.24 -16.02 2.28
C GLY A 191 -29.62 -15.33 2.18
N ASP A 192 -29.75 -14.26 1.38
CA ASP A 192 -31.01 -13.58 1.10
C ASP A 192 -31.70 -14.18 -0.13
N GLU A 193 -33.04 -14.19 -0.14
CA GLU A 193 -33.85 -14.68 -1.29
C GLU A 193 -33.61 -13.85 -2.57
N LEU A 194 -33.21 -12.61 -2.45
CA LEU A 194 -32.89 -11.72 -3.58
C LEU A 194 -31.50 -11.95 -4.16
N HIS A 195 -30.62 -12.70 -3.50
CA HIS A 195 -29.29 -12.96 -3.98
C HIS A 195 -29.24 -13.57 -5.40
N PRO A 196 -29.92 -14.71 -5.67
CA PRO A 196 -29.92 -15.30 -7.01
C PRO A 196 -30.65 -14.40 -8.03
N VAL A 197 -31.63 -13.62 -7.60
CA VAL A 197 -32.38 -12.70 -8.47
C VAL A 197 -31.46 -11.59 -8.97
N LEU A 198 -30.67 -10.96 -8.08
CA LEU A 198 -29.73 -9.91 -8.46
C LEU A 198 -28.64 -10.46 -9.39
N GLU A 199 -28.05 -11.62 -9.07
CA GLU A 199 -27.01 -12.21 -9.92
C GLU A 199 -27.54 -12.58 -11.31
N GLN A 200 -28.73 -13.14 -11.41
CA GLN A 200 -29.36 -13.43 -12.68
C GLN A 200 -29.60 -12.14 -13.49
N HIS A 201 -30.05 -11.07 -12.82
CA HIS A 201 -30.26 -9.77 -13.46
C HIS A 201 -28.94 -9.16 -13.96
N LEU A 202 -27.87 -9.22 -13.16
CA LEU A 202 -26.56 -8.76 -13.60
C LEU A 202 -26.04 -9.53 -14.82
N ARG A 203 -26.36 -10.84 -14.93
CA ARG A 203 -25.95 -11.67 -16.06
C ARG A 203 -26.86 -11.52 -17.30
N SER A 204 -28.05 -10.92 -17.14
CA SER A 204 -29.04 -10.76 -18.22
C SER A 204 -28.61 -9.69 -19.23
N ASP A 205 -29.40 -9.56 -20.27
CA ASP A 205 -29.28 -8.51 -21.32
C ASP A 205 -29.57 -7.09 -20.83
N ASP A 206 -30.23 -6.94 -19.68
CA ASP A 206 -30.37 -5.65 -19.00
C ASP A 206 -29.02 -5.08 -18.53
N PHE A 207 -28.10 -5.94 -18.12
CA PHE A 207 -26.78 -5.53 -17.63
C PHE A 207 -25.64 -6.04 -18.53
N PHE A 208 -24.95 -7.12 -18.13
CA PHE A 208 -23.70 -7.51 -18.78
C PHE A 208 -23.88 -8.49 -19.94
N PHE A 209 -25.07 -9.05 -20.12
CA PHE A 209 -25.40 -10.02 -21.16
C PHE A 209 -24.37 -11.13 -21.29
N VAL A 210 -24.08 -11.77 -20.15
CA VAL A 210 -22.96 -12.72 -19.99
C VAL A 210 -23.05 -13.90 -20.94
N LYS A 211 -24.28 -14.36 -21.29
CA LYS A 211 -24.48 -15.43 -22.27
C LYS A 211 -23.85 -15.13 -23.63
N LEU A 212 -23.86 -13.87 -24.06
CA LEU A 212 -23.26 -13.42 -25.32
C LEU A 212 -21.84 -12.90 -25.14
N PHE A 213 -21.57 -12.27 -24.00
CA PHE A 213 -20.31 -11.62 -23.68
C PHE A 213 -19.74 -12.16 -22.36
N PRO A 214 -19.24 -13.43 -22.34
CA PRO A 214 -18.81 -14.09 -21.10
C PRO A 214 -17.51 -13.52 -20.53
N LYS A 215 -16.86 -12.59 -21.21
CA LYS A 215 -15.55 -12.03 -20.84
C LYS A 215 -15.57 -10.51 -20.84
N ALA A 216 -14.89 -9.92 -19.86
CA ALA A 216 -14.43 -8.55 -19.93
C ALA A 216 -12.89 -8.55 -20.09
N VAL A 217 -12.38 -7.71 -20.98
CA VAL A 217 -10.93 -7.67 -21.29
C VAL A 217 -10.43 -6.24 -21.14
N PHE A 218 -9.44 -6.03 -20.29
CA PHE A 218 -8.72 -4.78 -20.18
C PHE A 218 -7.33 -4.91 -20.79
N THR A 219 -7.04 -4.07 -21.79
CA THR A 219 -5.72 -4.01 -22.43
C THR A 219 -5.06 -2.69 -22.04
N ILE A 220 -3.96 -2.76 -21.31
CA ILE A 220 -3.13 -1.61 -20.99
C ILE A 220 -2.38 -1.19 -22.25
N THR A 221 -2.60 0.04 -22.69
CA THR A 221 -1.87 0.67 -23.80
C THR A 221 -0.66 1.45 -23.30
N GLU A 222 -0.77 2.01 -22.09
CA GLU A 222 0.29 2.75 -21.42
C GLU A 222 0.12 2.64 -19.90
N GLY A 223 1.09 2.09 -19.21
CA GLY A 223 1.26 2.19 -17.76
C GLY A 223 2.53 2.97 -17.47
N LYS A 224 2.41 4.19 -16.96
CA LYS A 224 3.53 5.12 -16.74
C LYS A 224 3.79 5.36 -15.26
N PRO A 225 5.03 5.20 -14.76
CA PRO A 225 5.36 5.55 -13.40
C PRO A 225 5.18 7.05 -13.17
N LYS A 226 4.68 7.43 -11.99
CA LYS A 226 4.64 8.81 -11.52
C LYS A 226 6.00 9.20 -10.96
N ASP A 227 6.29 10.49 -10.93
CA ASP A 227 7.48 11.04 -10.29
C ASP A 227 7.07 12.10 -9.25
N PRO A 228 7.32 11.85 -7.96
CA PRO A 228 7.92 10.65 -7.36
C PRO A 228 6.97 9.44 -7.28
N ALA A 229 7.50 8.22 -7.49
CA ALA A 229 6.77 6.96 -7.37
C ALA A 229 6.77 6.44 -5.90
N TRP A 230 6.01 7.08 -5.02
CA TRP A 230 5.91 6.67 -3.62
C TRP A 230 5.23 5.32 -3.45
N LEU A 231 5.69 4.50 -2.47
CA LEU A 231 5.12 3.16 -2.25
C LEU A 231 3.73 3.16 -1.58
N THR A 232 3.34 4.26 -0.93
CA THR A 232 2.10 4.36 -0.14
C THR A 232 1.03 5.24 -0.78
N SER A 233 1.19 5.57 -2.06
CA SER A 233 0.23 6.33 -2.84
C SER A 233 0.25 5.85 -4.29
N PRO A 234 -0.78 6.19 -5.11
CA PRO A 234 -0.78 5.82 -6.51
C PRO A 234 0.51 6.26 -7.21
N ASN A 235 1.27 5.30 -7.71
CA ASN A 235 2.60 5.50 -8.27
C ASN A 235 2.70 5.16 -9.76
N TYR A 236 1.58 4.72 -10.35
CA TYR A 236 1.40 4.54 -11.79
C TYR A 236 0.13 5.24 -12.27
N SER A 237 0.19 5.82 -13.47
CA SER A 237 -0.98 6.18 -14.27
C SER A 237 -1.15 5.12 -15.35
N VAL A 238 -2.34 4.55 -15.45
CA VAL A 238 -2.67 3.45 -16.35
C VAL A 238 -3.72 3.89 -17.35
N LYS A 239 -3.42 3.77 -18.64
CA LYS A 239 -4.34 4.00 -19.74
C LYS A 239 -4.54 2.72 -20.53
N GLY A 240 -5.76 2.48 -20.94
CA GLY A 240 -6.06 1.28 -21.70
C GLY A 240 -7.43 1.32 -22.34
N LYS A 241 -7.85 0.15 -22.82
CA LYS A 241 -9.17 -0.09 -23.37
C LYS A 241 -9.84 -1.24 -22.61
N LEU A 242 -11.00 -0.99 -22.09
CA LEU A 242 -11.87 -2.03 -21.54
C LEU A 242 -12.88 -2.46 -22.61
N SER A 243 -12.87 -3.77 -22.92
CA SER A 243 -13.90 -4.41 -23.75
C SER A 243 -14.88 -5.12 -22.81
N LEU A 244 -16.12 -4.65 -22.77
CA LEU A 244 -17.19 -5.16 -21.93
C LEU A 244 -18.49 -5.14 -22.72
N ARG A 245 -19.30 -6.19 -22.64
CA ARG A 245 -20.60 -6.27 -23.35
C ARG A 245 -20.50 -5.92 -24.84
N GLY A 246 -19.44 -6.36 -25.52
CA GLY A 246 -19.21 -6.13 -26.95
C GLY A 246 -18.77 -4.71 -27.34
N VAL A 247 -18.64 -3.81 -26.37
CA VAL A 247 -18.16 -2.42 -26.59
C VAL A 247 -16.75 -2.28 -26.04
N SER A 248 -15.86 -1.65 -26.81
CA SER A 248 -14.52 -1.28 -26.36
C SER A 248 -14.44 0.24 -26.19
N ALA A 249 -14.14 0.69 -24.98
CA ALA A 249 -13.99 2.11 -24.67
C ALA A 249 -12.70 2.37 -23.88
N PRO A 250 -12.14 3.60 -23.94
CA PRO A 250 -10.98 3.96 -23.18
C PRO A 250 -11.29 3.97 -21.68
N LEU A 251 -10.30 3.59 -20.89
CA LEU A 251 -10.34 3.63 -19.43
C LEU A 251 -8.97 4.09 -18.93
N GLU A 252 -8.98 5.05 -18.01
CA GLU A 252 -7.79 5.59 -17.39
C GLU A 252 -7.98 5.63 -15.86
N PHE A 253 -6.98 5.21 -15.12
CA PHE A 253 -6.98 5.21 -13.67
C PHE A 253 -5.56 5.21 -13.11
N ASP A 254 -5.44 5.49 -11.82
CA ASP A 254 -4.19 5.39 -11.10
C ASP A 254 -4.08 4.06 -10.35
N ALA A 255 -2.86 3.54 -10.22
CA ALA A 255 -2.57 2.31 -9.49
C ALA A 255 -1.38 2.48 -8.53
N THR A 256 -1.41 1.74 -7.44
CA THR A 256 -0.28 1.59 -6.51
C THR A 256 0.37 0.23 -6.75
N VAL A 257 1.60 0.24 -7.21
CA VAL A 257 2.41 -0.96 -7.44
C VAL A 257 3.45 -1.06 -6.34
N ASN A 258 3.57 -2.24 -5.72
CA ASN A 258 4.54 -2.54 -4.69
C ASN A 258 5.25 -3.87 -4.96
N LYS A 259 6.49 -3.98 -4.48
CA LYS A 259 7.21 -5.26 -4.46
C LYS A 259 6.78 -6.03 -3.21
N ALA A 260 5.96 -7.07 -3.36
CA ALA A 260 5.49 -7.89 -2.25
C ALA A 260 6.59 -8.83 -1.74
N GLU A 261 7.32 -9.47 -2.67
CA GLU A 261 8.42 -10.39 -2.40
C GLU A 261 9.44 -10.34 -3.55
N LYS A 262 10.51 -11.14 -3.45
CA LYS A 262 11.44 -11.29 -4.57
C LYS A 262 10.67 -11.82 -5.79
N ASN A 263 10.73 -11.09 -6.91
CA ASN A 263 10.05 -11.42 -8.17
C ASN A 263 8.50 -11.36 -8.13
N ARG A 264 7.90 -10.79 -7.08
CA ARG A 264 6.44 -10.71 -6.91
C ARG A 264 6.01 -9.26 -6.71
N LEU A 265 5.03 -8.82 -7.50
CA LEU A 265 4.42 -7.50 -7.40
C LEU A 265 3.00 -7.60 -6.84
N ALA A 266 2.65 -6.67 -5.97
CA ALA A 266 1.28 -6.41 -5.57
C ALA A 266 0.82 -5.10 -6.22
N ILE A 267 -0.39 -5.10 -6.77
CA ILE A 267 -0.99 -3.96 -7.46
C ILE A 267 -2.36 -3.72 -6.87
N GLU A 268 -2.59 -2.49 -6.44
CA GLU A 268 -3.89 -2.02 -5.95
C GLU A 268 -4.34 -0.84 -6.80
N SER A 269 -5.65 -0.77 -7.07
CA SER A 269 -6.28 0.38 -7.70
C SER A 269 -7.75 0.45 -7.32
N HIS A 270 -8.28 1.66 -7.18
CA HIS A 270 -9.71 1.90 -7.01
C HIS A 270 -10.13 3.14 -7.82
N PHE A 271 -11.22 3.01 -8.56
CA PHE A 271 -11.71 4.03 -9.47
C PHE A 271 -13.19 3.82 -9.80
N ASP A 272 -13.84 4.86 -10.31
CA ASP A 272 -15.19 4.76 -10.79
C ASP A 272 -15.23 4.58 -12.31
N VAL A 273 -16.19 3.77 -12.78
CA VAL A 273 -16.45 3.49 -14.19
C VAL A 273 -17.87 3.90 -14.52
N ASP A 274 -18.06 4.75 -15.55
CA ASP A 274 -19.35 5.03 -16.12
C ASP A 274 -19.79 3.86 -17.01
N ARG A 275 -20.62 2.96 -16.45
CA ARG A 275 -21.09 1.73 -17.11
C ARG A 275 -21.81 1.98 -18.44
N THR A 276 -22.38 3.17 -18.59
CA THR A 276 -23.15 3.49 -19.80
C THR A 276 -22.29 3.59 -21.05
N GLN A 277 -20.97 3.82 -20.91
CA GLN A 277 -20.01 3.78 -22.01
C GLN A 277 -19.94 2.40 -22.68
N TRP A 278 -20.31 1.34 -21.97
CA TRP A 278 -20.37 -0.05 -22.48
C TRP A 278 -21.79 -0.52 -22.72
N ASN A 279 -22.71 0.41 -22.95
CA ASN A 279 -24.14 0.12 -23.22
C ASN A 279 -24.83 -0.66 -22.08
N VAL A 280 -24.33 -0.56 -20.84
CA VAL A 280 -24.99 -1.04 -19.63
C VAL A 280 -25.86 0.12 -19.10
N ILE A 281 -27.04 0.29 -19.68
CA ILE A 281 -27.85 1.50 -19.51
C ILE A 281 -29.06 1.33 -18.60
N TYR A 282 -29.41 0.10 -18.19
CA TYR A 282 -30.57 -0.17 -17.34
C TYR A 282 -30.61 0.77 -16.12
N GLY A 283 -31.77 1.35 -15.86
CA GLY A 283 -32.03 2.22 -14.72
C GLY A 283 -31.34 3.59 -14.76
N SER A 284 -30.67 3.96 -15.85
CA SER A 284 -30.04 5.27 -16.02
C SER A 284 -31.06 6.34 -16.49
N THR A 285 -31.14 7.44 -15.76
CA THR A 285 -32.00 8.57 -16.10
C THR A 285 -31.54 9.34 -17.34
N ARG A 286 -30.36 9.04 -17.87
CA ARG A 286 -29.90 9.58 -19.16
C ARG A 286 -30.57 8.93 -20.36
N PHE A 287 -31.15 7.74 -20.17
CA PHE A 287 -31.74 6.94 -21.27
C PHE A 287 -33.21 6.61 -21.05
N PHE A 288 -33.69 6.67 -19.81
CA PHE A 288 -35.06 6.28 -19.48
C PHE A 288 -35.77 7.34 -18.62
N GLU A 289 -37.02 7.61 -18.92
CA GLU A 289 -37.91 8.44 -18.11
C GLU A 289 -38.77 7.56 -17.19
N HIS A 290 -39.32 8.13 -16.13
CA HIS A 290 -40.28 7.50 -15.23
C HIS A 290 -39.80 6.21 -14.55
N LEU A 291 -38.52 6.12 -14.22
CA LEU A 291 -37.88 4.92 -13.63
C LEU A 291 -38.41 4.54 -12.24
N GLY A 292 -38.98 5.48 -11.47
CA GLY A 292 -39.43 5.20 -10.10
C GLY A 292 -38.27 4.64 -9.22
N MET A 293 -38.50 3.44 -8.68
CA MET A 293 -37.48 2.72 -7.84
C MET A 293 -36.44 2.00 -8.67
N HIS A 294 -36.54 1.92 -9.98
CA HIS A 294 -35.60 1.23 -10.85
C HIS A 294 -34.34 2.06 -11.20
N LYS A 295 -34.13 3.19 -10.52
CA LYS A 295 -32.94 4.02 -10.75
C LYS A 295 -31.71 3.31 -10.29
N VAL A 296 -30.71 3.23 -11.18
CA VAL A 296 -29.35 2.71 -10.87
C VAL A 296 -28.35 3.77 -11.29
N PHE A 297 -27.41 4.10 -10.41
CA PHE A 297 -26.39 5.10 -10.71
C PHE A 297 -25.47 4.64 -11.84
N ASP A 298 -25.05 5.59 -12.66
CA ASP A 298 -24.22 5.32 -13.82
C ASP A 298 -22.79 4.93 -13.46
N LEU A 299 -22.27 5.44 -12.34
CA LEU A 299 -20.95 5.11 -11.86
C LEU A 299 -20.95 3.84 -10.99
N ILE A 300 -20.08 2.91 -11.36
CA ILE A 300 -19.74 1.72 -10.58
C ILE A 300 -18.34 1.94 -10.02
N SER A 301 -18.15 1.78 -8.71
CA SER A 301 -16.80 1.76 -8.13
C SER A 301 -16.18 0.38 -8.33
N ILE A 302 -14.95 0.39 -8.81
CA ILE A 302 -14.14 -0.80 -9.03
C ILE A 302 -12.92 -0.74 -8.10
N GLN A 303 -12.63 -1.86 -7.43
CA GLN A 303 -11.37 -2.06 -6.73
C GLN A 303 -10.67 -3.28 -7.32
N VAL A 304 -9.39 -3.13 -7.60
CA VAL A 304 -8.56 -4.17 -8.20
C VAL A 304 -7.43 -4.47 -7.24
N ASN A 305 -7.28 -5.73 -6.85
CA ASN A 305 -6.13 -6.22 -6.10
C ASN A 305 -5.50 -7.36 -6.91
N LEU A 306 -4.28 -7.17 -7.36
CA LEU A 306 -3.54 -8.15 -8.14
C LEU A 306 -2.24 -8.51 -7.45
N VAL A 307 -1.87 -9.76 -7.61
CA VAL A 307 -0.53 -10.26 -7.33
C VAL A 307 0.00 -10.89 -8.61
N ALA A 308 1.23 -10.59 -8.99
CA ALA A 308 1.82 -11.09 -10.22
C ALA A 308 3.27 -11.52 -10.00
N ASP A 309 3.62 -12.66 -10.56
CA ASP A 309 4.93 -13.27 -10.48
C ASP A 309 5.74 -13.03 -11.75
N LYS A 310 7.01 -12.64 -11.59
CA LYS A 310 7.96 -12.50 -12.69
C LYS A 310 8.33 -13.87 -13.23
N GLN A 311 8.25 -14.02 -14.55
CA GLN A 311 8.68 -15.23 -15.27
C GLN A 311 10.19 -15.25 -15.52
#